data_38b854dc309cc3ab50bd7f464800cd9b
#
_entry.id   38b854dc309cc3ab50bd7f464800cd9b
#
_cell.length_a   1.000
_cell.length_b   1.000
_cell.length_c   1.000
_cell.angle_alpha   90.00
_cell.angle_beta   90.00
_cell.angle_gamma   90.00
#
_symmetry.space_group_name_H-M   'P 1'
#
loop_
_entity.id
_entity.type
_entity.pdbx_description
1 polymer ?
#
loop_
_entity_poly.entity_id
_entity_poly.type
_entity_poly.pdbx_seq_one_letter_code
_entity_poly.pdbx_strand_id
1 'polypeptide(L)'
;MDCGMAQDTTVPKLNFEYWLDKAIEWGQATTLESQKDVCLHLPQLQEFLHQLCETIKHLQGPTVAIQQFPLIGQLLGRLCWNPFVIGYDESQKILMWCLCCLYSSEPQNAVELKANSWVRSLLCHLLSSSKWENNETETSTFISALGYTSADYYCHLVKNMVVSLVTELRENQFNGLNIPESISASRVNDISIFCVPLITLPDLTPLLETLLLYHGGSSKEILSSEFLETVNEAFLKKKISLPESAVFSLWLRHLPSLEKATLHLLDQLFSIQLNSLEEVARVIKDSLLPQAASHPAIFRIVNEIFKNALMETDGTSEVMTIIQVFTQLFLQAYQNDNKQHKFPLKAYFPYHHQPLVRGLVRRPFELPTTYWSQHVKHISDMLKALVEDTNTSSLTDLFEIWFLVACFGEWLDVAAEQLLKASVEPDPVLWLLAFYYCPKNENQQRTQTVVRLLQKDSHTSCKASAFS
;
A
#
# COMPACT_ATOMS: atom_id res chain seq x y z
N MET A 1 -47.19 -13.00 63.25
CA MET A 1 -46.22 -12.02 63.70
C MET A 1 -44.86 -12.55 63.25
N ASP A 2 -44.44 -12.16 62.10
CA ASP A 2 -43.09 -12.41 61.68
C ASP A 2 -42.56 -11.15 61.00
N CYS A 3 -41.63 -10.54 61.70
CA CYS A 3 -40.95 -9.32 61.29
C CYS A 3 -39.85 -9.71 60.34
N GLY A 4 -40.09 -9.55 59.05
CA GLY A 4 -39.04 -9.63 58.07
C GLY A 4 -38.06 -8.46 58.21
N MET A 5 -36.87 -8.75 58.73
CA MET A 5 -35.74 -7.81 58.67
C MET A 5 -35.34 -7.59 57.19
N ALA A 6 -35.65 -6.43 56.68
CA ALA A 6 -35.00 -5.91 55.47
C ALA A 6 -33.55 -5.62 55.86
N GLN A 7 -32.61 -6.37 55.30
CA GLN A 7 -31.21 -6.02 55.34
C GLN A 7 -31.00 -4.80 54.43
N ASP A 8 -30.89 -3.66 55.08
CA ASP A 8 -30.48 -2.39 54.47
C ASP A 8 -28.98 -2.51 54.14
N THR A 9 -28.66 -2.99 52.97
CA THR A 9 -27.30 -2.95 52.43
C THR A 9 -27.04 -1.52 52.01
N THR A 10 -26.61 -0.69 52.95
CA THR A 10 -26.08 0.65 52.70
C THR A 10 -24.83 0.52 51.87
N VAL A 11 -24.99 0.57 50.56
CA VAL A 11 -23.88 0.78 49.58
C VAL A 11 -23.23 2.12 49.98
N PRO A 12 -21.89 2.16 50.20
CA PRO A 12 -21.20 3.41 50.48
C PRO A 12 -21.57 4.43 49.43
N LYS A 13 -21.98 5.63 49.81
CA LYS A 13 -22.25 6.71 48.87
C LYS A 13 -20.94 7.07 48.15
N LEU A 14 -20.67 6.43 47.03
CA LEU A 14 -19.60 6.84 46.14
C LEU A 14 -19.84 8.27 45.69
N ASN A 15 -18.91 9.18 45.93
CA ASN A 15 -18.97 10.56 45.46
C ASN A 15 -18.73 10.61 43.94
N PHE A 16 -19.53 9.84 43.17
CA PHE A 16 -19.38 9.69 41.71
C PHE A 16 -19.55 11.03 40.98
N GLU A 17 -20.53 11.82 41.33
CA GLU A 17 -20.78 13.14 40.70
C GLU A 17 -19.63 14.10 40.93
N TYR A 18 -19.09 14.14 42.14
CA TYR A 18 -17.92 14.97 42.46
C TYR A 18 -16.72 14.65 41.57
N TRP A 19 -16.41 13.36 41.40
CA TRP A 19 -15.27 12.94 40.55
C TRP A 19 -15.55 13.12 39.06
N LEU A 20 -16.79 13.02 38.63
CA LEU A 20 -17.17 13.34 37.26
C LEU A 20 -16.96 14.84 36.95
N ASP A 21 -17.39 15.71 37.86
CA ASP A 21 -17.20 17.16 37.73
C ASP A 21 -15.73 17.53 37.74
N LYS A 22 -14.93 16.93 38.64
CA LYS A 22 -13.47 17.08 38.65
C LYS A 22 -12.83 16.60 37.34
N ALA A 23 -13.22 15.46 36.82
CA ALA A 23 -12.69 14.96 35.54
C ALA A 23 -13.08 15.88 34.37
N ILE A 24 -14.24 16.52 34.40
CA ILE A 24 -14.66 17.54 33.43
C ILE A 24 -13.80 18.80 33.55
N GLU A 25 -13.59 19.29 34.76
CA GLU A 25 -12.75 20.46 35.05
C GLU A 25 -11.31 20.24 34.58
N TRP A 26 -10.73 19.08 34.89
CA TRP A 26 -9.37 18.72 34.50
C TRP A 26 -9.18 18.53 32.97
N GLY A 27 -10.23 18.16 32.26
CA GLY A 27 -10.21 18.04 30.81
C GLY A 27 -10.19 19.37 30.06
N GLN A 28 -10.62 20.46 30.72
CA GLN A 28 -10.68 21.81 30.14
C GLN A 28 -9.46 22.67 30.52
N ALA A 29 -8.72 22.26 31.55
CA ALA A 29 -7.68 23.07 32.16
C ALA A 29 -6.28 22.71 31.61
N THR A 30 -5.69 23.64 30.89
CA THR A 30 -4.32 23.55 30.36
C THR A 30 -3.29 24.32 31.19
N THR A 31 -3.72 24.90 32.34
CA THR A 31 -2.90 25.75 33.19
C THR A 31 -2.10 24.96 34.22
N LEU A 32 -0.99 25.53 34.70
CA LEU A 32 -0.20 24.95 35.77
C LEU A 32 -0.97 24.69 37.05
N GLU A 33 -2.00 25.53 37.35
CA GLU A 33 -2.87 25.39 38.51
C GLU A 33 -3.74 24.14 38.43
N SER A 34 -4.32 23.86 37.25
CA SER A 34 -5.10 22.65 37.05
C SER A 34 -4.27 21.37 37.11
N GLN A 35 -3.04 21.43 36.66
CA GLN A 35 -2.09 20.30 36.76
C GLN A 35 -1.75 20.00 38.22
N LYS A 36 -1.54 21.07 39.05
CA LYS A 36 -1.35 20.93 40.48
C LYS A 36 -2.60 20.39 41.19
N ASP A 37 -3.79 20.80 40.76
CA ASP A 37 -5.05 20.33 41.34
C ASP A 37 -5.23 18.81 41.13
N VAL A 38 -4.92 18.29 39.92
CA VAL A 38 -4.89 16.84 39.65
C VAL A 38 -3.94 16.12 40.62
N CYS A 39 -2.71 16.58 40.72
CA CYS A 39 -1.70 15.96 41.57
C CYS A 39 -2.08 15.94 43.05
N LEU A 40 -2.72 17.02 43.56
CA LEU A 40 -3.16 17.11 44.94
C LEU A 40 -4.31 16.15 45.28
N HIS A 41 -5.21 15.91 44.32
CA HIS A 41 -6.38 15.04 44.50
C HIS A 41 -6.09 13.57 44.13
N LEU A 42 -4.93 13.26 43.56
CA LEU A 42 -4.61 11.92 43.05
C LEU A 42 -4.80 10.80 44.08
N PRO A 43 -4.32 10.89 45.35
CA PRO A 43 -4.52 9.84 46.33
C PRO A 43 -6.02 9.59 46.65
N GLN A 44 -6.82 10.65 46.69
CA GLN A 44 -8.25 10.54 46.92
C GLN A 44 -8.99 9.95 45.70
N LEU A 45 -8.52 10.28 44.50
CA LEU A 45 -9.03 9.68 43.28
C LEU A 45 -8.73 8.17 43.21
N GLN A 46 -7.52 7.76 43.58
CA GLN A 46 -7.14 6.35 43.65
C GLN A 46 -8.04 5.56 44.61
N GLU A 47 -8.27 6.09 45.82
CA GLU A 47 -9.17 5.47 46.79
C GLU A 47 -10.61 5.36 46.22
N PHE A 48 -11.11 6.42 45.58
CA PHE A 48 -12.41 6.39 44.92
C PHE A 48 -12.46 5.34 43.81
N LEU A 49 -11.44 5.25 42.96
CA LEU A 49 -11.38 4.26 41.87
C LEU A 49 -11.33 2.83 42.42
N HIS A 50 -10.62 2.58 43.52
CA HIS A 50 -10.66 1.30 44.21
C HIS A 50 -12.07 0.94 44.68
N GLN A 51 -12.75 1.86 45.37
CA GLN A 51 -14.12 1.66 45.81
C GLN A 51 -15.09 1.44 44.67
N LEU A 52 -14.91 2.18 43.55
CA LEU A 52 -15.71 2.01 42.34
C LEU A 52 -15.48 0.62 41.73
N CYS A 53 -14.22 0.19 41.61
CA CYS A 53 -13.87 -1.12 41.06
C CYS A 53 -14.47 -2.25 41.88
N GLU A 54 -14.36 -2.20 43.22
CA GLU A 54 -14.99 -3.18 44.12
C GLU A 54 -16.51 -3.17 44.01
N THR A 55 -17.12 -1.99 43.90
CA THR A 55 -18.57 -1.88 43.71
C THR A 55 -19.00 -2.55 42.42
N ILE A 56 -18.28 -2.30 41.27
CA ILE A 56 -18.59 -2.90 39.98
C ILE A 56 -18.43 -4.43 40.02
N LYS A 57 -17.41 -4.96 40.72
CA LYS A 57 -17.19 -6.39 40.87
C LYS A 57 -18.34 -7.10 41.59
N HIS A 58 -18.95 -6.44 42.56
CA HIS A 58 -20.08 -6.98 43.31
C HIS A 58 -21.43 -6.94 42.57
N LEU A 59 -21.48 -6.23 41.42
CA LEU A 59 -22.69 -6.16 40.61
C LEU A 59 -22.80 -7.38 39.67
N GLN A 60 -24.05 -7.72 39.32
CA GLN A 60 -24.36 -8.89 38.48
C GLN A 60 -24.06 -8.68 36.98
N GLY A 61 -22.94 -8.07 36.66
CA GLY A 61 -22.45 -7.91 35.30
C GLY A 61 -22.43 -6.46 34.78
N PRO A 62 -21.82 -6.29 33.57
CA PRO A 62 -21.60 -4.95 33.02
C PRO A 62 -22.87 -4.13 32.76
N THR A 63 -23.96 -4.77 32.34
CA THR A 63 -25.23 -4.11 32.09
C THR A 63 -25.76 -3.42 33.37
N VAL A 64 -25.73 -4.13 34.50
CA VAL A 64 -26.23 -3.58 35.80
C VAL A 64 -25.31 -2.45 36.26
N ALA A 65 -24.00 -2.59 36.09
CA ALA A 65 -23.03 -1.55 36.43
C ALA A 65 -23.27 -0.25 35.63
N ILE A 66 -23.51 -0.37 34.34
CA ILE A 66 -23.78 0.78 33.45
C ILE A 66 -25.15 1.42 33.78
N GLN A 67 -26.15 0.63 34.14
CA GLN A 67 -27.46 1.15 34.58
C GLN A 67 -27.34 1.89 35.90
N GLN A 68 -26.54 1.40 36.85
CA GLN A 68 -26.29 2.03 38.13
C GLN A 68 -25.43 3.30 38.01
N PHE A 69 -24.48 3.30 37.09
CA PHE A 69 -23.57 4.43 36.80
C PHE A 69 -23.65 4.83 35.31
N PRO A 70 -24.73 5.52 34.88
CA PRO A 70 -24.95 5.80 33.46
C PRO A 70 -23.81 6.59 32.78
N LEU A 71 -23.08 7.42 33.55
CA LEU A 71 -21.99 8.27 33.07
C LEU A 71 -20.57 7.68 33.32
N ILE A 72 -20.50 6.40 33.71
CA ILE A 72 -19.23 5.75 34.03
C ILE A 72 -18.24 5.77 32.85
N GLY A 73 -18.73 5.59 31.62
CA GLY A 73 -17.92 5.69 30.42
C GLY A 73 -17.33 7.09 30.20
N GLN A 74 -18.09 8.13 30.55
CA GLN A 74 -17.61 9.50 30.47
C GLN A 74 -16.54 9.80 31.52
N LEU A 75 -16.75 9.36 32.74
CA LEU A 75 -15.79 9.51 33.84
C LEU A 75 -14.47 8.80 33.49
N LEU A 76 -14.53 7.48 33.22
CA LEU A 76 -13.35 6.68 32.92
C LEU A 76 -12.64 7.18 31.64
N GLY A 77 -13.41 7.59 30.63
CA GLY A 77 -12.85 8.16 29.41
C GLY A 77 -11.99 9.40 29.70
N ARG A 78 -12.52 10.35 30.45
CA ARG A 78 -11.80 11.59 30.82
C ARG A 78 -10.53 11.31 31.63
N LEU A 79 -10.63 10.41 32.60
CA LEU A 79 -9.51 10.05 33.46
C LEU A 79 -8.40 9.31 32.65
N CYS A 80 -8.78 8.42 31.75
CA CYS A 80 -7.82 7.70 30.88
C CYS A 80 -7.09 8.63 29.90
N TRP A 81 -7.70 9.75 29.50
CA TRP A 81 -7.07 10.74 28.62
C TRP A 81 -6.33 11.86 29.37
N ASN A 82 -6.34 11.85 30.68
CA ASN A 82 -5.62 12.84 31.48
C ASN A 82 -4.18 12.36 31.75
N PRO A 83 -3.13 13.01 31.17
CA PRO A 83 -1.74 12.56 31.27
C PRO A 83 -1.20 12.58 32.72
N PHE A 84 -1.76 13.42 33.60
CA PHE A 84 -1.35 13.47 35.01
C PHE A 84 -1.96 12.33 35.84
N VAL A 85 -3.12 11.82 35.44
CA VAL A 85 -3.75 10.65 36.09
C VAL A 85 -3.05 9.37 35.64
N ILE A 86 -2.85 9.19 34.34
CA ILE A 86 -2.22 7.98 33.79
C ILE A 86 -0.68 7.94 33.95
N GLY A 87 -0.06 9.07 34.27
CA GLY A 87 1.37 9.14 34.60
C GLY A 87 1.75 8.42 35.89
N TYR A 88 0.78 7.99 36.69
CA TYR A 88 0.98 7.22 37.91
C TYR A 88 0.53 5.77 37.70
N ASP A 89 1.45 4.84 37.84
CA ASP A 89 1.23 3.40 37.57
C ASP A 89 0.01 2.84 38.34
N GLU A 90 -0.17 3.20 39.60
CA GLU A 90 -1.29 2.73 40.43
C GLU A 90 -2.64 3.22 39.88
N SER A 91 -2.73 4.49 39.49
CA SER A 91 -3.97 5.03 38.88
C SER A 91 -4.29 4.35 37.57
N GLN A 92 -3.28 4.10 36.75
CA GLN A 92 -3.41 3.41 35.47
C GLN A 92 -3.88 1.97 35.67
N LYS A 93 -3.29 1.22 36.61
CA LYS A 93 -3.70 -0.15 36.95
C LYS A 93 -5.15 -0.21 37.40
N ILE A 94 -5.58 0.69 38.30
CA ILE A 94 -6.96 0.70 38.80
C ILE A 94 -7.95 1.04 37.67
N LEU A 95 -7.64 2.01 36.82
CA LEU A 95 -8.45 2.34 35.65
C LEU A 95 -8.60 1.13 34.71
N MET A 96 -7.52 0.40 34.48
CA MET A 96 -7.56 -0.85 33.67
C MET A 96 -8.48 -1.90 34.33
N TRP A 97 -8.39 -2.10 35.66
CA TRP A 97 -9.28 -3.00 36.37
C TRP A 97 -10.74 -2.61 36.27
N CYS A 98 -11.06 -1.33 36.43
CA CYS A 98 -12.45 -0.82 36.26
C CYS A 98 -12.96 -1.10 34.83
N LEU A 99 -12.13 -0.88 33.81
CA LEU A 99 -12.51 -1.14 32.41
C LEU A 99 -12.71 -2.65 32.16
N CYS A 100 -11.84 -3.50 32.72
CA CYS A 100 -11.99 -4.94 32.60
C CYS A 100 -13.27 -5.47 33.23
N CYS A 101 -13.66 -4.91 34.39
CA CYS A 101 -14.93 -5.28 35.05
C CYS A 101 -16.17 -4.88 34.23
N LEU A 102 -16.05 -3.90 33.34
CA LEU A 102 -17.14 -3.43 32.46
C LEU A 102 -17.13 -4.12 31.07
N TYR A 103 -16.13 -4.95 30.79
CA TYR A 103 -16.02 -5.70 29.55
C TYR A 103 -16.78 -7.02 29.63
N SER A 104 -17.62 -7.30 28.64
CA SER A 104 -18.30 -8.60 28.49
C SER A 104 -17.60 -9.41 27.39
N SER A 105 -17.12 -10.61 27.70
CA SER A 105 -16.58 -11.54 26.70
C SER A 105 -17.64 -12.03 25.71
N GLU A 106 -18.89 -12.15 26.18
CA GLU A 106 -20.04 -12.60 25.41
C GLU A 106 -21.19 -11.60 25.55
N PRO A 107 -21.18 -10.47 24.82
CA PRO A 107 -22.18 -9.42 25.00
C PRO A 107 -23.58 -9.92 24.62
N GLN A 108 -24.50 -9.85 25.54
CA GLN A 108 -25.89 -10.35 25.40
C GLN A 108 -26.87 -9.28 24.90
N ASN A 109 -26.48 -8.01 24.93
CA ASN A 109 -27.35 -6.89 24.58
C ASN A 109 -26.57 -5.71 23.96
N ALA A 110 -27.34 -4.74 23.42
CA ALA A 110 -26.78 -3.55 22.76
C ALA A 110 -25.95 -2.66 23.70
N VAL A 111 -26.29 -2.65 25.02
CA VAL A 111 -25.55 -1.87 26.01
C VAL A 111 -24.16 -2.41 26.21
N GLU A 112 -24.01 -3.73 26.32
CA GLU A 112 -22.71 -4.41 26.44
C GLU A 112 -21.88 -4.28 25.17
N LEU A 113 -22.50 -4.41 23.98
CA LEU A 113 -21.80 -4.19 22.71
C LEU A 113 -21.23 -2.76 22.64
N LYS A 114 -22.03 -1.76 23.00
CA LYS A 114 -21.57 -0.37 23.02
C LYS A 114 -20.49 -0.15 24.09
N ALA A 115 -20.67 -0.76 25.27
CA ALA A 115 -19.67 -0.70 26.34
C ALA A 115 -18.35 -1.31 25.90
N ASN A 116 -18.36 -2.49 25.32
CA ASN A 116 -17.17 -3.15 24.81
C ASN A 116 -16.40 -2.30 23.81
N SER A 117 -17.09 -1.53 22.96
CA SER A 117 -16.45 -0.65 21.98
C SER A 117 -15.60 0.43 22.64
N TRP A 118 -16.18 1.21 23.57
CA TRP A 118 -15.41 2.27 24.23
C TRP A 118 -14.42 1.73 25.27
N VAL A 119 -14.71 0.61 25.96
CA VAL A 119 -13.78 -0.06 26.88
C VAL A 119 -12.52 -0.49 26.12
N ARG A 120 -12.67 -1.12 24.97
CA ARG A 120 -11.52 -1.52 24.12
C ARG A 120 -10.67 -0.32 23.73
N SER A 121 -11.29 0.76 23.29
CA SER A 121 -10.58 2.00 22.90
C SER A 121 -9.76 2.56 24.06
N LEU A 122 -10.33 2.62 25.27
CA LEU A 122 -9.62 3.12 26.45
C LEU A 122 -8.51 2.18 26.92
N LEU A 123 -8.72 0.86 26.90
CA LEU A 123 -7.67 -0.12 27.23
C LEU A 123 -6.50 -0.03 26.26
N CYS A 124 -6.76 0.09 24.95
CA CYS A 124 -5.71 0.29 23.95
C CYS A 124 -4.91 1.57 24.22
N HIS A 125 -5.60 2.67 24.58
CA HIS A 125 -4.94 3.93 24.91
C HIS A 125 -4.04 3.79 26.15
N LEU A 126 -4.54 3.22 27.22
CA LEU A 126 -3.76 3.02 28.47
C LEU A 126 -2.52 2.14 28.23
N LEU A 127 -2.68 1.06 27.49
CA LEU A 127 -1.57 0.12 27.21
C LEU A 127 -0.50 0.74 26.30
N SER A 128 -0.90 1.58 25.35
CA SER A 128 0.05 2.31 24.49
C SER A 128 0.78 3.43 25.24
N SER A 129 0.22 3.92 26.34
CA SER A 129 0.79 5.00 27.15
C SER A 129 1.69 4.48 28.28
N SER A 130 1.69 3.17 28.53
CA SER A 130 2.42 2.58 29.67
C SER A 130 3.87 2.25 29.30
N LYS A 131 4.80 2.70 30.16
CA LYS A 131 6.21 2.27 30.17
C LYS A 131 6.37 0.91 30.89
N TRP A 132 5.61 -0.09 30.46
CA TRP A 132 5.53 -1.40 31.13
C TRP A 132 6.75 -2.31 30.88
N GLU A 133 7.85 -1.76 30.41
CA GLU A 133 9.02 -2.53 29.99
C GLU A 133 9.73 -3.31 31.14
N ASN A 134 9.39 -3.09 32.42
CA ASN A 134 10.20 -3.60 33.52
C ASN A 134 9.55 -4.62 34.49
N ASN A 135 8.27 -5.00 34.33
CA ASN A 135 7.60 -5.92 35.26
C ASN A 135 6.83 -7.06 34.59
N GLU A 136 7.53 -7.99 33.95
CA GLU A 136 6.93 -9.17 33.31
C GLU A 136 6.05 -10.02 34.26
N THR A 137 6.40 -10.10 35.55
CA THR A 137 5.67 -10.91 36.54
C THR A 137 4.31 -10.34 36.91
N GLU A 138 4.20 -9.03 37.11
CA GLU A 138 2.91 -8.37 37.43
C GLU A 138 1.94 -8.37 36.27
N THR A 139 2.45 -8.15 35.06
CA THR A 139 1.67 -8.20 33.82
C THR A 139 1.12 -9.61 33.57
N SER A 140 1.92 -10.64 33.79
CA SER A 140 1.51 -12.04 33.67
C SER A 140 0.41 -12.40 34.68
N THR A 141 0.50 -11.92 35.92
CA THR A 141 -0.51 -12.15 36.96
C THR A 141 -1.83 -11.47 36.60
N PHE A 142 -1.78 -10.24 36.07
CA PHE A 142 -2.96 -9.51 35.62
C PHE A 142 -3.66 -10.20 34.45
N ILE A 143 -2.90 -10.63 33.43
CA ILE A 143 -3.39 -11.35 32.25
C ILE A 143 -4.05 -12.67 32.67
N SER A 144 -3.41 -13.41 33.59
CA SER A 144 -3.97 -14.66 34.09
C SER A 144 -5.25 -14.45 34.89
N ALA A 145 -5.35 -13.34 35.65
CA ALA A 145 -6.58 -12.95 36.37
C ALA A 145 -7.75 -12.62 35.42
N LEU A 146 -7.46 -12.21 34.17
CA LEU A 146 -8.46 -12.03 33.11
C LEU A 146 -8.86 -13.33 32.41
N GLY A 147 -8.27 -14.48 32.78
CA GLY A 147 -8.55 -15.79 32.20
C GLY A 147 -7.86 -16.06 30.86
N TYR A 148 -6.84 -15.29 30.50
CA TYR A 148 -6.08 -15.47 29.26
C TYR A 148 -4.69 -16.07 29.53
N THR A 149 -4.15 -16.81 28.55
CA THR A 149 -2.71 -17.00 28.48
C THR A 149 -2.05 -15.72 27.97
N SER A 150 -0.79 -15.47 28.31
CA SER A 150 -0.10 -14.25 27.84
C SER A 150 -0.09 -14.14 26.32
N ALA A 151 0.11 -15.24 25.59
CA ALA A 151 0.10 -15.25 24.13
C ALA A 151 -1.28 -14.91 23.56
N ASP A 152 -2.34 -15.52 24.07
CA ASP A 152 -3.71 -15.26 23.61
C ASP A 152 -4.13 -13.81 23.89
N TYR A 153 -3.75 -13.30 25.06
CA TYR A 153 -4.03 -11.92 25.44
C TYR A 153 -3.41 -10.92 24.46
N TYR A 154 -2.12 -11.07 24.15
CA TYR A 154 -1.45 -10.18 23.20
C TYR A 154 -2.04 -10.28 21.81
N CYS A 155 -2.41 -11.47 21.33
CA CYS A 155 -3.10 -11.64 20.05
C CYS A 155 -4.46 -10.91 20.03
N HIS A 156 -5.27 -11.07 21.10
CA HIS A 156 -6.56 -10.37 21.21
C HIS A 156 -6.39 -8.86 21.33
N LEU A 157 -5.37 -8.40 22.07
CA LEU A 157 -5.06 -6.98 22.21
C LEU A 157 -4.70 -6.37 20.85
N VAL A 158 -3.79 -6.99 20.09
CA VAL A 158 -3.39 -6.52 18.76
C VAL A 158 -4.59 -6.47 17.82
N LYS A 159 -5.42 -7.51 17.79
CA LYS A 159 -6.64 -7.53 16.97
C LYS A 159 -7.61 -6.41 17.33
N ASN A 160 -7.87 -6.21 18.62
CA ASN A 160 -8.78 -5.16 19.08
C ASN A 160 -8.24 -3.76 18.78
N MET A 161 -6.92 -3.55 18.94
CA MET A 161 -6.25 -2.32 18.58
C MET A 161 -6.37 -2.04 17.08
N VAL A 162 -6.08 -3.03 16.24
CA VAL A 162 -6.19 -2.92 14.78
C VAL A 162 -7.62 -2.56 14.37
N VAL A 163 -8.64 -3.26 14.90
CA VAL A 163 -10.04 -2.96 14.59
C VAL A 163 -10.41 -1.54 15.00
N SER A 164 -9.99 -1.09 16.20
CA SER A 164 -10.26 0.27 16.68
C SER A 164 -9.62 1.32 15.77
N LEU A 165 -8.33 1.16 15.42
CA LEU A 165 -7.61 2.10 14.56
C LEU A 165 -8.15 2.12 13.13
N VAL A 166 -8.50 0.96 12.57
CA VAL A 166 -9.12 0.87 11.25
C VAL A 166 -10.47 1.59 11.23
N THR A 167 -11.27 1.43 12.28
CA THR A 167 -12.57 2.11 12.40
C THR A 167 -12.38 3.62 12.51
N GLU A 168 -11.46 4.08 13.37
CA GLU A 168 -11.08 5.48 13.53
C GLU A 168 -10.67 6.11 12.19
N LEU A 169 -9.78 5.45 11.45
CA LEU A 169 -9.31 5.94 10.14
C LEU A 169 -10.43 5.99 9.10
N ARG A 170 -11.29 4.96 9.03
CA ARG A 170 -12.41 4.89 8.07
C ARG A 170 -13.49 5.92 8.36
N GLU A 171 -13.91 6.07 9.60
CA GLU A 171 -14.92 7.06 9.98
C GLU A 171 -14.48 8.48 9.64
N ASN A 172 -13.20 8.81 9.84
CA ASN A 172 -12.67 10.11 9.50
C ASN A 172 -12.51 10.33 7.99
N GLN A 173 -12.26 9.29 7.22
CA GLN A 173 -12.20 9.37 5.75
C GLN A 173 -13.57 9.73 5.15
N PHE A 174 -14.68 9.21 5.72
CA PHE A 174 -16.05 9.47 5.25
C PHE A 174 -16.64 10.80 5.78
N ASN A 175 -16.22 11.24 6.96
CA ASN A 175 -16.74 12.46 7.58
C ASN A 175 -16.02 13.75 7.15
N GLY A 176 -14.99 13.66 6.33
CA GLY A 176 -14.13 14.78 5.89
C GLY A 176 -14.82 15.90 5.10
N LEU A 177 -16.13 15.83 4.86
CA LEU A 177 -16.89 16.86 4.16
C LEU A 177 -17.57 17.89 5.08
N ASN A 178 -17.75 17.65 6.38
CA ASN A 178 -18.56 18.53 7.22
C ASN A 178 -18.19 18.65 8.72
N ILE A 179 -17.05 18.14 9.22
CA ILE A 179 -16.73 18.22 10.65
C ILE A 179 -15.30 18.76 10.85
N PRO A 180 -15.09 19.75 11.75
CA PRO A 180 -13.78 20.34 12.03
C PRO A 180 -12.80 19.43 12.79
N GLU A 181 -13.18 18.23 13.14
CA GLU A 181 -12.33 17.22 13.80
C GLU A 181 -11.85 16.14 12.82
N SER A 182 -11.19 16.53 11.73
CA SER A 182 -10.39 15.58 10.97
C SER A 182 -9.25 15.07 11.85
N ILE A 183 -8.96 13.76 11.83
CA ILE A 183 -7.74 13.22 12.44
C ILE A 183 -6.57 14.09 11.96
N SER A 184 -5.78 14.63 12.91
CA SER A 184 -4.64 15.43 12.55
C SER A 184 -3.64 14.58 11.74
N ALA A 185 -2.99 15.19 10.75
CA ALA A 185 -1.93 14.52 10.00
C ALA A 185 -0.87 13.90 10.93
N SER A 186 -0.61 14.51 12.09
CA SER A 186 0.25 13.99 13.14
C SER A 186 -0.24 12.62 13.66
N ARG A 187 -1.53 12.44 13.91
CA ARG A 187 -2.07 11.16 14.42
C ARG A 187 -1.89 10.02 13.45
N VAL A 188 -2.10 10.26 12.15
CA VAL A 188 -1.89 9.24 11.10
C VAL A 188 -0.41 8.88 10.99
N ASN A 189 0.47 9.88 11.07
CA ASN A 189 1.91 9.65 11.11
C ASN A 189 2.33 8.82 12.34
N ASP A 190 1.82 9.15 13.52
CA ASP A 190 2.14 8.42 14.77
C ASP A 190 1.68 6.96 14.69
N ILE A 191 0.49 6.70 14.13
CA ILE A 191 0.00 5.33 13.89
C ILE A 191 0.94 4.60 12.92
N SER A 192 1.40 5.28 11.86
CA SER A 192 2.32 4.67 10.88
C SER A 192 3.66 4.29 11.52
N ILE A 193 4.23 5.15 12.35
CA ILE A 193 5.48 4.87 13.09
C ILE A 193 5.29 3.70 14.05
N PHE A 194 4.16 3.67 14.77
CA PHE A 194 3.82 2.59 15.69
C PHE A 194 3.75 1.22 14.98
N CYS A 195 3.31 1.18 13.71
CA CYS A 195 3.20 -0.05 12.95
C CYS A 195 4.56 -0.63 12.52
N VAL A 196 5.64 0.16 12.46
CA VAL A 196 6.95 -0.26 11.92
C VAL A 196 7.46 -1.59 12.54
N PRO A 197 7.54 -1.74 13.88
CA PRO A 197 8.03 -2.99 14.48
C PRO A 197 7.06 -4.17 14.32
N LEU A 198 5.81 -3.92 13.94
CA LEU A 198 4.72 -4.90 13.93
C LEU A 198 4.31 -5.34 12.51
N ILE A 199 4.93 -4.79 11.47
CA ILE A 199 4.52 -4.94 10.06
C ILE A 199 4.34 -6.41 9.64
N THR A 200 5.17 -7.31 10.17
CA THR A 200 5.12 -8.74 9.82
C THR A 200 4.05 -9.54 10.55
N LEU A 201 3.31 -8.92 11.47
CA LEU A 201 2.20 -9.59 12.15
C LEU A 201 0.99 -9.71 11.22
N PRO A 202 0.45 -10.94 11.01
CA PRO A 202 -0.68 -11.14 10.09
C PRO A 202 -1.92 -10.31 10.46
N ASP A 203 -2.17 -10.14 11.75
CA ASP A 203 -3.31 -9.39 12.28
C ASP A 203 -3.22 -7.88 12.00
N LEU A 204 -2.04 -7.37 11.62
CA LEU A 204 -1.85 -5.96 11.30
C LEU A 204 -2.22 -5.61 9.85
N THR A 205 -2.31 -6.58 8.95
CA THR A 205 -2.57 -6.37 7.52
C THR A 205 -3.76 -5.41 7.23
N PRO A 206 -4.93 -5.51 7.90
CA PRO A 206 -6.04 -4.58 7.66
C PRO A 206 -5.71 -3.12 8.00
N LEU A 207 -4.86 -2.89 8.99
CA LEU A 207 -4.41 -1.55 9.37
C LEU A 207 -3.39 -1.00 8.35
N LEU A 208 -2.44 -1.83 7.90
CA LEU A 208 -1.49 -1.44 6.83
C LEU A 208 -2.23 -1.05 5.56
N GLU A 209 -3.20 -1.85 5.13
CA GLU A 209 -4.05 -1.55 3.98
C GLU A 209 -4.80 -0.23 4.16
N THR A 210 -5.43 -0.02 5.32
CA THR A 210 -6.20 1.19 5.61
C THR A 210 -5.30 2.43 5.60
N LEU A 211 -4.10 2.36 6.18
CA LEU A 211 -3.12 3.46 6.17
C LEU A 211 -2.65 3.79 4.74
N LEU A 212 -2.30 2.77 3.95
CA LEU A 212 -1.85 2.97 2.57
C LEU A 212 -2.93 3.55 1.67
N LEU A 213 -4.20 3.21 1.90
CA LEU A 213 -5.34 3.72 1.14
C LEU A 213 -5.95 5.00 1.75
N TYR A 214 -5.43 5.48 2.88
CA TYR A 214 -5.95 6.67 3.53
C TYR A 214 -5.69 7.94 2.69
N HIS A 215 -6.74 8.65 2.33
CA HIS A 215 -6.71 9.91 1.61
C HIS A 215 -7.21 11.03 2.53
N GLY A 216 -6.31 11.61 3.31
CA GLY A 216 -6.61 12.80 4.11
C GLY A 216 -6.72 14.06 3.24
N GLY A 217 -7.53 15.04 3.67
CA GLY A 217 -7.77 16.29 2.94
C GLY A 217 -6.56 17.22 2.74
N SER A 218 -5.38 16.84 3.20
CA SER A 218 -4.11 17.55 2.99
C SER A 218 -3.15 16.64 2.21
N SER A 219 -2.72 17.12 1.05
CA SER A 219 -1.85 16.40 0.10
C SER A 219 -0.39 16.26 0.55
N LYS A 220 -0.04 16.61 1.78
CA LYS A 220 1.32 16.48 2.29
C LYS A 220 1.49 15.16 3.03
N GLU A 221 2.63 14.55 2.84
CA GLU A 221 3.12 13.29 3.40
C GLU A 221 2.65 13.05 4.84
N ILE A 222 1.61 12.25 4.97
CA ILE A 222 0.98 11.94 6.25
C ILE A 222 1.62 10.69 6.87
N LEU A 223 2.19 9.81 6.02
CA LEU A 223 2.81 8.56 6.45
C LEU A 223 4.33 8.73 6.60
N SER A 224 4.90 8.07 7.59
CA SER A 224 6.34 8.05 7.82
C SER A 224 7.07 7.34 6.66
N SER A 225 8.20 7.90 6.20
CA SER A 225 9.05 7.28 5.17
C SER A 225 9.57 5.92 5.63
N GLU A 226 9.94 5.78 6.90
CA GLU A 226 10.39 4.52 7.50
C GLU A 226 9.30 3.44 7.42
N PHE A 227 8.04 3.81 7.69
CA PHE A 227 6.90 2.91 7.53
C PHE A 227 6.77 2.43 6.08
N LEU A 228 6.79 3.36 5.11
CA LEU A 228 6.63 3.05 3.70
C LEU A 228 7.77 2.15 3.18
N GLU A 229 9.01 2.42 3.57
CA GLU A 229 10.18 1.60 3.23
C GLU A 229 10.09 0.20 3.84
N THR A 230 9.72 0.10 5.12
CA THR A 230 9.64 -1.19 5.82
C THR A 230 8.50 -2.04 5.28
N VAL A 231 7.35 -1.45 4.97
CA VAL A 231 6.23 -2.14 4.32
C VAL A 231 6.65 -2.66 2.93
N ASN A 232 7.31 -1.82 2.13
CA ASN A 232 7.79 -2.22 0.81
C ASN A 232 8.79 -3.38 0.90
N GLU A 233 9.73 -3.31 1.84
CA GLU A 233 10.72 -4.37 2.04
C GLU A 233 10.08 -5.69 2.51
N ALA A 234 9.11 -5.63 3.42
CA ALA A 234 8.37 -6.80 3.86
C ALA A 234 7.54 -7.43 2.74
N PHE A 235 6.94 -6.59 1.87
CA PHE A 235 6.21 -7.03 0.69
C PHE A 235 7.13 -7.71 -0.33
N LEU A 236 8.25 -7.08 -0.71
CA LEU A 236 9.21 -7.63 -1.67
C LEU A 236 9.81 -8.96 -1.19
N LYS A 237 10.06 -9.09 0.13
CA LYS A 237 10.52 -10.35 0.75
C LYS A 237 9.40 -11.38 0.96
N LYS A 238 8.18 -11.13 0.50
CA LYS A 238 6.99 -12.00 0.65
C LYS A 238 6.67 -12.34 2.11
N LYS A 239 7.01 -11.45 3.06
CA LYS A 239 6.68 -11.59 4.48
C LYS A 239 5.26 -11.14 4.80
N ILE A 240 4.69 -10.26 3.97
CA ILE A 240 3.32 -9.77 4.06
C ILE A 240 2.64 -9.87 2.69
N SER A 241 1.32 -9.98 2.71
CA SER A 241 0.48 -9.89 1.52
C SER A 241 -0.37 -8.63 1.59
N LEU A 242 -0.37 -7.85 0.51
CA LEU A 242 -1.16 -6.62 0.40
C LEU A 242 -2.01 -6.68 -0.89
N PRO A 243 -3.20 -6.07 -0.89
CA PRO A 243 -3.98 -5.92 -2.12
C PRO A 243 -3.27 -4.98 -3.10
N GLU A 244 -3.46 -5.19 -4.39
CA GLU A 244 -2.82 -4.42 -5.47
C GLU A 244 -2.99 -2.90 -5.28
N SER A 245 -4.20 -2.46 -4.92
CA SER A 245 -4.50 -1.05 -4.67
C SER A 245 -3.63 -0.41 -3.58
N ALA A 246 -3.33 -1.15 -2.51
CA ALA A 246 -2.48 -0.69 -1.42
C ALA A 246 -1.01 -0.60 -1.87
N VAL A 247 -0.53 -1.57 -2.66
CA VAL A 247 0.82 -1.57 -3.23
C VAL A 247 0.98 -0.40 -4.21
N PHE A 248 0.00 -0.16 -5.08
CA PHE A 248 0.05 0.96 -6.01
C PHE A 248 0.02 2.31 -5.29
N SER A 249 -0.78 2.44 -4.23
CA SER A 249 -0.79 3.63 -3.38
C SER A 249 0.55 3.87 -2.69
N LEU A 250 1.19 2.81 -2.18
CA LEU A 250 2.54 2.86 -1.61
C LEU A 250 3.54 3.43 -2.61
N TRP A 251 3.60 2.88 -3.81
CA TRP A 251 4.56 3.30 -4.84
C TRP A 251 4.30 4.69 -5.41
N LEU A 252 3.04 5.12 -5.49
CA LEU A 252 2.69 6.48 -5.88
C LEU A 252 3.08 7.53 -4.84
N ARG A 253 3.05 7.17 -3.56
CA ARG A 253 3.39 8.07 -2.45
C ARG A 253 4.88 8.10 -2.16
N HIS A 254 5.60 7.01 -2.43
CA HIS A 254 7.00 6.85 -2.05
C HIS A 254 7.85 6.31 -3.21
N LEU A 255 8.40 7.23 -3.98
CA LEU A 255 9.23 6.92 -5.15
C LEU A 255 10.43 6.01 -4.84
N PRO A 256 11.16 6.17 -3.69
CA PRO A 256 12.25 5.25 -3.36
C PRO A 256 11.80 3.79 -3.21
N SER A 257 10.58 3.55 -2.73
CA SER A 257 10.01 2.20 -2.67
C SER A 257 9.70 1.63 -4.06
N LEU A 258 9.22 2.44 -4.98
CA LEU A 258 9.01 2.04 -6.38
C LEU A 258 10.33 1.72 -7.09
N GLU A 259 11.33 2.57 -6.92
CA GLU A 259 12.68 2.35 -7.45
C GLU A 259 13.26 1.03 -6.91
N LYS A 260 13.21 0.84 -5.59
CA LYS A 260 13.66 -0.41 -4.95
C LYS A 260 12.90 -1.64 -5.45
N ALA A 261 11.58 -1.53 -5.68
CA ALA A 261 10.79 -2.62 -6.24
C ALA A 261 11.20 -2.97 -7.67
N THR A 262 11.47 -1.96 -8.51
CA THR A 262 11.89 -2.17 -9.89
C THR A 262 13.30 -2.76 -9.97
N LEU A 263 14.24 -2.27 -9.16
CA LEU A 263 15.59 -2.83 -9.07
C LEU A 263 15.56 -4.27 -8.53
N HIS A 264 14.72 -4.54 -7.53
CA HIS A 264 14.54 -5.91 -7.01
C HIS A 264 14.01 -6.87 -8.06
N LEU A 265 13.10 -6.44 -8.92
CA LEU A 265 12.64 -7.24 -10.07
C LEU A 265 13.80 -7.56 -11.01
N LEU A 266 14.63 -6.58 -11.37
CA LEU A 266 15.79 -6.79 -12.25
C LEU A 266 16.78 -7.77 -11.62
N ASP A 267 17.12 -7.60 -10.33
CA ASP A 267 18.01 -8.51 -9.60
C ASP A 267 17.49 -9.95 -9.57
N GLN A 268 16.18 -10.12 -9.35
CA GLN A 268 15.55 -11.45 -9.42
C GLN A 268 15.69 -12.07 -10.82
N LEU A 269 15.43 -11.29 -11.87
CA LEU A 269 15.48 -11.78 -13.25
C LEU A 269 16.91 -12.10 -13.69
N PHE A 270 17.90 -11.31 -13.28
CA PHE A 270 19.32 -11.61 -13.54
C PHE A 270 19.82 -12.83 -12.76
N SER A 271 19.25 -13.09 -11.58
CA SER A 271 19.62 -14.27 -10.78
C SER A 271 19.02 -15.58 -11.30
N ILE A 272 17.94 -15.49 -12.06
CA ILE A 272 17.35 -16.64 -12.74
C ILE A 272 18.09 -16.81 -14.07
N GLN A 273 18.70 -17.98 -14.28
CA GLN A 273 19.17 -18.31 -15.64
C GLN A 273 17.94 -18.28 -16.55
N LEU A 274 17.89 -17.33 -17.52
CA LEU A 274 16.75 -17.06 -18.40
C LEU A 274 16.44 -18.24 -19.35
N ASN A 275 16.22 -19.42 -18.78
CA ASN A 275 16.02 -20.66 -19.53
C ASN A 275 14.57 -20.81 -20.04
N SER A 276 13.62 -20.02 -19.50
CA SER A 276 12.20 -20.09 -19.86
C SER A 276 11.54 -18.71 -19.85
N LEU A 277 11.01 -18.31 -21.00
CA LEU A 277 10.21 -17.08 -21.13
C LEU A 277 8.96 -17.10 -20.21
N GLU A 278 8.40 -18.28 -19.95
CA GLU A 278 7.25 -18.43 -19.06
C GLU A 278 7.61 -18.08 -17.61
N GLU A 279 8.82 -18.45 -17.17
CA GLU A 279 9.29 -18.12 -15.82
C GLU A 279 9.56 -16.62 -15.68
N VAL A 280 10.19 -16.01 -16.68
CA VAL A 280 10.37 -14.55 -16.76
C VAL A 280 9.02 -13.83 -16.69
N ALA A 281 8.05 -14.27 -17.48
CA ALA A 281 6.72 -13.69 -17.50
C ALA A 281 6.00 -13.82 -16.15
N ARG A 282 6.15 -14.96 -15.48
CA ARG A 282 5.59 -15.20 -14.16
C ARG A 282 6.19 -14.24 -13.12
N VAL A 283 7.52 -14.12 -13.06
CA VAL A 283 8.19 -13.24 -12.09
C VAL A 283 7.81 -11.78 -12.31
N ILE A 284 7.76 -11.33 -13.57
CA ILE A 284 7.35 -9.97 -13.91
C ILE A 284 5.89 -9.74 -13.53
N LYS A 285 4.99 -10.68 -13.79
CA LYS A 285 3.56 -10.58 -13.42
C LYS A 285 3.38 -10.54 -11.91
N ASP A 286 4.09 -11.40 -11.17
CA ASP A 286 4.02 -11.48 -9.71
C ASP A 286 4.58 -10.23 -9.02
N SER A 287 5.39 -9.43 -9.71
CA SER A 287 5.91 -8.16 -9.20
C SER A 287 4.88 -7.05 -9.08
N LEU A 288 3.71 -7.18 -9.72
CA LEU A 288 2.66 -6.17 -9.86
C LEU A 288 3.08 -4.88 -10.58
N LEU A 289 4.34 -4.76 -11.01
CA LEU A 289 4.84 -3.56 -11.71
C LEU A 289 4.15 -3.29 -13.05
N PRO A 290 3.84 -4.31 -13.90
CA PRO A 290 3.11 -4.06 -15.15
C PRO A 290 1.72 -3.47 -14.92
N GLN A 291 1.01 -3.95 -13.89
CA GLN A 291 -0.31 -3.45 -13.52
C GLN A 291 -0.21 -2.03 -12.95
N ALA A 292 0.73 -1.79 -12.04
CA ALA A 292 0.99 -0.48 -11.45
C ALA A 292 1.40 0.57 -12.51
N ALA A 293 2.14 0.14 -13.54
CA ALA A 293 2.56 0.99 -14.66
C ALA A 293 1.38 1.49 -15.52
N SER A 294 0.16 0.96 -15.32
CA SER A 294 -1.06 1.59 -15.87
C SER A 294 -1.23 3.03 -15.39
N HIS A 295 -0.60 3.41 -14.28
CA HIS A 295 -0.50 4.80 -13.85
C HIS A 295 0.73 5.48 -14.49
N PRO A 296 0.56 6.61 -15.23
CA PRO A 296 1.65 7.23 -15.98
C PRO A 296 2.87 7.64 -15.15
N ALA A 297 2.69 8.02 -13.87
CA ALA A 297 3.80 8.38 -13.01
C ALA A 297 4.68 7.18 -12.67
N ILE A 298 4.07 6.03 -12.38
CA ILE A 298 4.79 4.78 -12.12
C ILE A 298 5.50 4.33 -13.40
N PHE A 299 4.78 4.32 -14.53
CA PHE A 299 5.36 3.98 -15.83
C PHE A 299 6.65 4.74 -16.12
N ARG A 300 6.66 6.05 -15.91
CA ARG A 300 7.85 6.87 -16.20
C ARG A 300 9.06 6.47 -15.36
N ILE A 301 8.88 6.14 -14.09
CA ILE A 301 9.99 5.70 -13.23
C ILE A 301 10.51 4.33 -13.67
N VAL A 302 9.63 3.37 -13.89
CA VAL A 302 10.00 2.03 -14.38
C VAL A 302 10.72 2.13 -15.73
N ASN A 303 10.20 2.96 -16.63
CA ASN A 303 10.81 3.21 -17.95
C ASN A 303 12.22 3.80 -17.83
N GLU A 304 12.46 4.77 -16.94
CA GLU A 304 13.81 5.33 -16.72
C GLU A 304 14.79 4.29 -16.16
N ILE A 305 14.34 3.42 -15.25
CA ILE A 305 15.20 2.37 -14.71
C ILE A 305 15.55 1.34 -15.76
N PHE A 306 14.59 0.89 -16.59
CA PHE A 306 14.86 -0.03 -17.69
C PHE A 306 15.77 0.58 -18.76
N LYS A 307 15.60 1.86 -19.06
CA LYS A 307 16.47 2.62 -19.93
C LYS A 307 17.90 2.63 -19.42
N ASN A 308 18.10 2.95 -18.14
CA ASN A 308 19.42 2.94 -17.52
C ASN A 308 20.04 1.54 -17.56
N ALA A 309 19.29 0.50 -17.20
CA ALA A 309 19.74 -0.89 -17.26
C ALA A 309 20.15 -1.29 -18.68
N LEU A 310 19.39 -0.89 -19.70
CA LEU A 310 19.73 -1.16 -21.11
C LEU A 310 21.02 -0.45 -21.52
N MET A 311 21.20 0.80 -21.06
CA MET A 311 22.40 1.60 -21.36
C MET A 311 23.65 1.03 -20.67
N GLU A 312 23.55 0.69 -19.38
CA GLU A 312 24.66 0.12 -18.59
C GLU A 312 25.10 -1.25 -19.09
N THR A 313 24.16 -2.07 -19.52
CA THR A 313 24.43 -3.41 -20.03
C THR A 313 24.78 -3.44 -21.53
N ASP A 314 24.91 -2.29 -22.16
CA ASP A 314 25.19 -2.16 -23.58
C ASP A 314 24.19 -2.89 -24.50
N GLY A 315 22.93 -3.02 -24.05
CA GLY A 315 21.85 -3.65 -24.80
C GLY A 315 21.97 -5.18 -24.91
N THR A 316 22.30 -5.84 -23.80
CA THR A 316 22.34 -7.30 -23.75
C THR A 316 20.98 -7.92 -24.08
N SER A 317 21.00 -9.13 -24.65
CA SER A 317 19.79 -9.87 -25.05
C SER A 317 18.86 -10.16 -23.86
N GLU A 318 19.43 -10.32 -22.67
CA GLU A 318 18.70 -10.58 -21.43
C GLU A 318 17.81 -9.38 -21.05
N VAL A 319 18.39 -8.18 -21.01
CA VAL A 319 17.65 -6.95 -20.69
C VAL A 319 16.59 -6.67 -21.74
N MET A 320 16.91 -6.87 -23.02
CA MET A 320 15.96 -6.74 -24.12
C MET A 320 14.75 -7.66 -23.94
N THR A 321 14.99 -8.92 -23.59
CA THR A 321 13.93 -9.91 -23.34
C THR A 321 13.06 -9.50 -22.15
N ILE A 322 13.65 -9.04 -21.06
CA ILE A 322 12.93 -8.54 -19.87
C ILE A 322 12.00 -7.40 -20.27
N ILE A 323 12.51 -6.41 -21.01
CA ILE A 323 11.73 -5.25 -21.45
C ILE A 323 10.59 -5.68 -22.38
N GLN A 324 10.83 -6.60 -23.31
CA GLN A 324 9.77 -7.11 -24.21
C GLN A 324 8.65 -7.81 -23.43
N VAL A 325 8.99 -8.71 -22.52
CA VAL A 325 8.00 -9.43 -21.72
C VAL A 325 7.24 -8.48 -20.79
N PHE A 326 7.95 -7.55 -20.15
CA PHE A 326 7.31 -6.51 -19.34
C PHE A 326 6.30 -5.69 -20.15
N THR A 327 6.69 -5.26 -21.34
CA THR A 327 5.85 -4.50 -22.25
C THR A 327 4.59 -5.23 -22.64
N GLN A 328 4.68 -6.52 -22.97
CA GLN A 328 3.51 -7.35 -23.29
C GLN A 328 2.56 -7.45 -22.11
N LEU A 329 3.08 -7.70 -20.90
CA LEU A 329 2.26 -7.78 -19.68
C LEU A 329 1.65 -6.44 -19.30
N PHE A 330 2.38 -5.32 -19.47
CA PHE A 330 1.86 -3.96 -19.29
C PHE A 330 0.70 -3.68 -20.23
N LEU A 331 0.82 -3.99 -21.52
CA LEU A 331 -0.26 -3.80 -22.49
C LEU A 331 -1.49 -4.63 -22.14
N GLN A 332 -1.30 -5.89 -21.73
CA GLN A 332 -2.40 -6.74 -21.27
C GLN A 332 -3.11 -6.15 -20.05
N ALA A 333 -2.36 -5.71 -19.05
CA ALA A 333 -2.90 -5.07 -17.85
C ALA A 333 -3.67 -3.79 -18.20
N TYR A 334 -3.07 -2.92 -19.00
CA TYR A 334 -3.70 -1.68 -19.45
C TYR A 334 -5.00 -1.92 -20.20
N GLN A 335 -5.05 -2.89 -21.11
CA GLN A 335 -6.25 -3.23 -21.89
C GLN A 335 -7.37 -3.82 -21.02
N ASN A 336 -7.03 -4.60 -20.00
CA ASN A 336 -8.01 -5.16 -19.06
C ASN A 336 -8.70 -4.07 -18.24
N ASP A 337 -7.94 -3.07 -17.78
CA ASP A 337 -8.45 -1.98 -16.94
C ASP A 337 -9.21 -0.92 -17.76
N ASN A 338 -8.81 -0.71 -19.02
CA ASN A 338 -9.27 0.42 -19.85
C ASN A 338 -9.93 0.01 -21.16
N LYS A 339 -10.85 -0.97 -21.13
CA LYS A 339 -11.52 -1.56 -22.31
C LYS A 339 -12.14 -0.58 -23.33
N GLN A 340 -12.35 0.68 -22.96
CA GLN A 340 -13.03 1.68 -23.81
C GLN A 340 -12.27 2.99 -24.03
N HIS A 341 -11.11 3.19 -23.40
CA HIS A 341 -10.39 4.46 -23.46
C HIS A 341 -9.17 4.37 -24.39
N LYS A 342 -9.02 5.37 -25.25
CA LYS A 342 -7.80 5.54 -26.06
C LYS A 342 -6.62 5.78 -25.11
N PHE A 343 -5.50 5.13 -25.39
CA PHE A 343 -4.26 5.30 -24.64
C PHE A 343 -3.84 6.78 -24.59
N PRO A 344 -3.70 7.41 -23.42
CA PRO A 344 -3.41 8.83 -23.28
C PRO A 344 -1.91 9.11 -23.49
N LEU A 345 -1.46 9.06 -24.75
CA LEU A 345 -0.07 9.15 -25.17
C LEU A 345 0.73 10.28 -24.51
N LYS A 346 0.14 11.47 -24.37
CA LYS A 346 0.82 12.62 -23.73
C LYS A 346 1.11 12.39 -22.23
N ALA A 347 0.34 11.55 -21.57
CA ALA A 347 0.57 11.26 -20.15
C ALA A 347 1.78 10.34 -19.95
N TYR A 348 1.97 9.39 -20.86
CA TYR A 348 3.07 8.41 -20.80
C TYR A 348 4.32 8.92 -21.52
N PHE A 349 4.16 9.57 -22.67
CA PHE A 349 5.23 10.05 -23.55
C PHE A 349 5.05 11.55 -23.86
N PRO A 350 5.33 12.43 -22.92
CA PRO A 350 5.06 13.88 -23.07
C PRO A 350 5.96 14.55 -24.12
N TYR A 351 7.12 14.01 -24.42
CA TYR A 351 8.16 14.63 -25.26
C TYR A 351 8.28 14.04 -26.66
N HIS A 352 7.42 13.09 -27.06
CA HIS A 352 7.58 12.34 -28.28
C HIS A 352 6.93 13.00 -29.50
N HIS A 353 7.52 12.66 -30.68
CA HIS A 353 7.02 13.11 -31.97
C HIS A 353 5.62 12.55 -32.25
N GLN A 354 4.62 13.39 -32.20
CA GLN A 354 3.18 13.03 -32.25
C GLN A 354 2.78 12.18 -33.48
N PRO A 355 3.26 12.45 -34.72
CA PRO A 355 2.93 11.64 -35.89
C PRO A 355 3.41 10.19 -35.77
N LEU A 356 4.64 9.96 -35.31
CA LEU A 356 5.18 8.60 -35.13
C LEU A 356 4.36 7.82 -34.09
N VAL A 357 4.10 8.43 -32.93
CA VAL A 357 3.33 7.79 -31.87
C VAL A 357 1.92 7.45 -32.34
N ARG A 358 1.27 8.34 -33.10
CA ARG A 358 -0.05 8.06 -33.72
C ARG A 358 0.02 6.93 -34.74
N GLY A 359 1.09 6.86 -35.51
CA GLY A 359 1.31 5.78 -36.48
C GLY A 359 1.47 4.43 -35.81
N LEU A 360 2.27 4.37 -34.74
CA LEU A 360 2.54 3.13 -33.98
C LEU A 360 1.34 2.60 -33.21
N VAL A 361 0.54 3.50 -32.62
CA VAL A 361 -0.64 3.15 -31.79
C VAL A 361 -1.84 2.74 -32.63
N ARG A 362 -1.86 3.12 -33.91
CA ARG A 362 -2.92 2.68 -34.81
C ARG A 362 -2.83 1.19 -35.05
N ARG A 363 -3.86 0.44 -34.74
CA ARG A 363 -3.84 -1.02 -34.86
C ARG A 363 -4.03 -1.48 -36.30
N PRO A 364 -3.39 -2.59 -36.73
CA PRO A 364 -3.51 -3.10 -38.09
C PRO A 364 -4.96 -3.34 -38.52
N PHE A 365 -5.82 -3.85 -37.62
CA PHE A 365 -7.22 -4.13 -37.95
C PHE A 365 -8.09 -2.86 -38.16
N GLU A 366 -7.61 -1.68 -37.77
CA GLU A 366 -8.27 -0.40 -38.04
C GLU A 366 -8.04 0.08 -39.49
N LEU A 367 -7.13 -0.59 -40.20
CA LEU A 367 -6.81 -0.28 -41.60
C LEU A 367 -7.11 -1.47 -42.51
N PRO A 368 -7.62 -1.21 -43.74
CA PRO A 368 -7.68 -2.24 -44.76
C PRO A 368 -6.31 -2.81 -45.07
N THR A 369 -6.21 -4.12 -45.30
CA THR A 369 -4.94 -4.84 -45.55
C THR A 369 -4.13 -4.27 -46.71
N THR A 370 -4.81 -3.64 -47.69
CA THR A 370 -4.17 -2.96 -48.83
C THR A 370 -3.30 -1.78 -48.42
N TYR A 371 -3.56 -1.18 -47.26
CA TYR A 371 -2.78 -0.03 -46.76
C TYR A 371 -1.64 -0.42 -45.78
N TRP A 372 -1.57 -1.67 -45.38
CA TRP A 372 -0.56 -2.12 -44.40
C TRP A 372 0.87 -1.86 -44.85
N SER A 373 1.22 -2.21 -46.08
CA SER A 373 2.55 -1.98 -46.65
C SER A 373 2.95 -0.51 -46.63
N GLN A 374 2.01 0.34 -47.04
CA GLN A 374 2.23 1.80 -47.06
C GLN A 374 2.39 2.35 -45.65
N HIS A 375 1.65 1.82 -44.67
CA HIS A 375 1.73 2.24 -43.27
C HIS A 375 3.03 1.79 -42.60
N VAL A 376 3.47 0.55 -42.81
CA VAL A 376 4.77 0.03 -42.36
C VAL A 376 5.92 0.85 -42.95
N LYS A 377 5.86 1.17 -44.25
CA LYS A 377 6.83 2.06 -44.89
C LYS A 377 6.86 3.43 -44.25
N HIS A 378 5.71 4.03 -44.01
CA HIS A 378 5.59 5.34 -43.35
C HIS A 378 6.19 5.34 -41.93
N ILE A 379 5.94 4.31 -41.11
CA ILE A 379 6.56 4.15 -39.80
C ILE A 379 8.09 4.04 -39.94
N SER A 380 8.56 3.22 -40.86
CA SER A 380 10.00 3.04 -41.11
C SER A 380 10.68 4.36 -41.53
N ASP A 381 10.09 5.11 -42.44
CA ASP A 381 10.62 6.39 -42.93
C ASP A 381 10.65 7.46 -41.80
N MET A 382 9.61 7.53 -40.96
CA MET A 382 9.59 8.42 -39.79
C MET A 382 10.66 8.07 -38.78
N LEU A 383 10.87 6.77 -38.50
CA LEU A 383 11.91 6.30 -37.58
C LEU A 383 13.31 6.59 -38.13
N LYS A 384 13.54 6.36 -39.43
CA LYS A 384 14.82 6.69 -40.12
C LYS A 384 15.12 8.18 -39.96
N ALA A 385 14.18 9.04 -40.29
CA ALA A 385 14.34 10.50 -40.17
C ALA A 385 14.72 10.91 -38.75
N LEU A 386 14.08 10.32 -37.74
CA LEU A 386 14.39 10.60 -36.34
C LEU A 386 15.77 10.11 -35.94
N VAL A 387 16.20 8.93 -36.39
CA VAL A 387 17.53 8.39 -36.12
C VAL A 387 18.63 9.22 -36.80
N GLU A 388 18.37 9.73 -38.00
CA GLU A 388 19.30 10.59 -38.74
C GLU A 388 19.41 12.00 -38.13
N ASP A 389 18.31 12.56 -37.62
CA ASP A 389 18.29 13.86 -36.93
C ASP A 389 18.98 13.82 -35.57
N THR A 390 19.02 12.64 -34.91
CA THR A 390 19.62 12.46 -33.58
C THR A 390 21.15 12.36 -33.58
N ASN A 391 21.84 12.66 -34.68
CA ASN A 391 23.32 12.79 -34.69
C ASN A 391 23.84 13.82 -33.67
N THR A 392 22.98 14.54 -32.99
CA THR A 392 23.30 15.53 -31.92
C THR A 392 22.60 15.31 -30.60
N SER A 393 21.56 14.47 -30.51
CA SER A 393 20.82 14.22 -29.28
C SER A 393 20.92 12.78 -28.80
N SER A 394 20.99 12.66 -27.55
CA SER A 394 21.24 11.55 -26.66
C SER A 394 20.62 10.21 -27.09
N LEU A 395 21.37 9.13 -26.86
CA LEU A 395 20.91 7.72 -26.89
C LEU A 395 19.59 7.48 -26.12
N THR A 396 19.21 8.41 -25.25
CA THR A 396 17.96 8.42 -24.50
C THR A 396 16.73 8.45 -25.40
N ASP A 397 16.73 9.27 -26.46
CA ASP A 397 15.58 9.41 -27.35
C ASP A 397 15.37 8.15 -28.20
N LEU A 398 16.46 7.46 -28.56
CA LEU A 398 16.41 6.19 -29.27
C LEU A 398 15.78 5.07 -28.45
N PHE A 399 16.06 5.00 -27.13
CA PHE A 399 15.44 4.02 -26.26
C PHE A 399 13.93 4.22 -26.19
N GLU A 400 13.46 5.44 -25.99
CA GLU A 400 12.03 5.73 -25.89
C GLU A 400 11.30 5.40 -27.19
N ILE A 401 11.89 5.72 -28.34
CA ILE A 401 11.35 5.36 -29.64
C ILE A 401 11.29 3.83 -29.79
N TRP A 402 12.38 3.14 -29.44
CA TRP A 402 12.43 1.69 -29.48
C TRP A 402 11.41 1.06 -28.54
N PHE A 403 11.27 1.60 -27.32
CA PHE A 403 10.28 1.15 -26.36
C PHE A 403 8.85 1.35 -26.87
N LEU A 404 8.57 2.46 -27.54
CA LEU A 404 7.30 2.69 -28.21
C LEU A 404 7.01 1.66 -29.32
N VAL A 405 8.01 1.32 -30.12
CA VAL A 405 7.87 0.27 -31.16
C VAL A 405 7.61 -1.08 -30.49
N ALA A 406 8.32 -1.40 -29.41
CA ALA A 406 8.12 -2.63 -28.63
C ALA A 406 6.74 -2.68 -27.97
N CYS A 407 6.28 -1.57 -27.37
CA CYS A 407 4.98 -1.49 -26.71
C CYS A 407 3.79 -1.57 -27.65
N PHE A 408 3.92 -1.01 -28.84
CA PHE A 408 2.82 -0.88 -29.82
C PHE A 408 3.10 -1.63 -31.12
N GLY A 409 3.94 -2.64 -31.03
CA GLY A 409 4.59 -3.33 -32.15
C GLY A 409 3.74 -4.34 -32.92
N GLU A 410 2.41 -4.29 -32.88
CA GLU A 410 1.57 -5.10 -33.77
C GLU A 410 1.95 -4.88 -35.26
N TRP A 411 2.54 -3.75 -35.60
CA TRP A 411 3.07 -3.47 -36.94
C TRP A 411 4.37 -4.24 -37.26
N LEU A 412 5.09 -4.74 -36.24
CA LEU A 412 6.25 -5.60 -36.45
C LEU A 412 5.84 -6.99 -36.92
N ASP A 413 4.75 -7.54 -36.37
CA ASP A 413 4.20 -8.82 -36.81
C ASP A 413 3.69 -8.71 -38.24
N VAL A 414 3.01 -7.62 -38.58
CA VAL A 414 2.58 -7.31 -39.94
C VAL A 414 3.77 -7.16 -40.88
N ALA A 415 4.84 -6.47 -40.43
CA ALA A 415 6.04 -6.31 -41.23
C ALA A 415 6.73 -7.67 -41.49
N ALA A 416 6.83 -8.52 -40.46
CA ALA A 416 7.38 -9.87 -40.60
C ALA A 416 6.52 -10.74 -41.56
N GLU A 417 5.22 -10.69 -41.42
CA GLU A 417 4.29 -11.42 -42.29
C GLU A 417 4.40 -10.96 -43.77
N GLN A 418 4.50 -9.65 -44.00
CA GLN A 418 4.62 -9.08 -45.33
C GLN A 418 5.97 -9.45 -46.00
N LEU A 419 7.05 -9.51 -45.20
CA LEU A 419 8.37 -9.95 -45.68
C LEU A 419 8.33 -11.42 -46.14
N LEU A 420 7.65 -12.29 -45.40
CA LEU A 420 7.48 -13.70 -45.74
C LEU A 420 6.63 -13.89 -46.99
N LYS A 421 5.66 -13.04 -47.24
CA LYS A 421 4.78 -13.10 -48.41
C LYS A 421 5.39 -12.53 -49.70
N ALA A 422 6.61 -12.00 -49.64
CA ALA A 422 7.35 -11.39 -50.75
C ALA A 422 6.57 -10.28 -51.51
N SER A 423 5.61 -9.63 -50.88
CA SER A 423 4.66 -8.69 -51.49
C SER A 423 5.08 -7.23 -51.39
N VAL A 424 6.26 -6.91 -50.81
CA VAL A 424 6.66 -5.53 -50.47
C VAL A 424 8.11 -5.28 -50.79
N GLU A 425 8.46 -4.01 -51.00
CA GLU A 425 9.88 -3.58 -51.03
C GLU A 425 10.55 -3.99 -49.70
N PRO A 426 11.59 -4.84 -49.74
CA PRO A 426 12.15 -5.46 -48.51
C PRO A 426 12.86 -4.46 -47.61
N ASP A 427 13.44 -3.38 -48.14
CA ASP A 427 14.32 -2.48 -47.40
C ASP A 427 13.65 -1.73 -46.20
N PRO A 428 12.46 -1.13 -46.33
CA PRO A 428 11.83 -0.47 -45.18
C PRO A 428 11.45 -1.46 -44.09
N VAL A 429 10.96 -2.64 -44.48
CA VAL A 429 10.52 -3.70 -43.55
C VAL A 429 11.69 -4.29 -42.79
N LEU A 430 12.77 -4.63 -43.52
CA LEU A 430 14.02 -5.15 -42.95
C LEU A 430 14.66 -4.15 -42.00
N TRP A 431 14.63 -2.86 -42.35
CA TRP A 431 15.16 -1.82 -41.51
C TRP A 431 14.34 -1.69 -40.19
N LEU A 432 13.03 -1.74 -40.25
CA LEU A 432 12.16 -1.68 -39.08
C LEU A 432 12.41 -2.87 -38.15
N LEU A 433 12.49 -4.09 -38.67
CA LEU A 433 12.80 -5.29 -37.90
C LEU A 433 14.22 -5.23 -37.32
N ALA A 434 15.19 -4.77 -38.09
CA ALA A 434 16.56 -4.61 -37.61
C ALA A 434 16.67 -3.57 -36.50
N PHE A 435 15.94 -2.46 -36.61
CA PHE A 435 15.85 -1.43 -35.58
C PHE A 435 15.24 -1.97 -34.28
N TYR A 436 14.20 -2.79 -34.37
CA TYR A 436 13.58 -3.42 -33.21
C TYR A 436 14.52 -4.35 -32.44
N TYR A 437 15.25 -5.19 -33.16
CA TYR A 437 16.18 -6.15 -32.56
C TYR A 437 17.56 -5.56 -32.20
N CYS A 438 17.96 -4.47 -32.81
CA CYS A 438 19.25 -3.83 -32.61
C CYS A 438 19.13 -2.30 -32.62
N PRO A 439 18.61 -1.68 -31.54
CA PRO A 439 18.31 -0.25 -31.52
C PRO A 439 19.53 0.68 -31.54
N LYS A 440 20.77 0.17 -31.37
CA LYS A 440 21.97 1.00 -31.31
C LYS A 440 22.60 1.20 -32.69
N ASN A 441 22.89 2.47 -33.05
CA ASN A 441 23.53 2.86 -34.28
C ASN A 441 24.97 2.30 -34.45
N GLU A 442 25.68 1.98 -33.37
CA GLU A 442 27.03 1.46 -33.40
C GLU A 442 27.12 0.03 -34.00
N ASN A 443 26.00 -0.64 -34.15
CA ASN A 443 25.91 -1.99 -34.67
C ASN A 443 25.44 -2.07 -36.13
N GLN A 444 25.81 -1.10 -36.99
CA GLN A 444 25.58 -1.24 -38.45
C GLN A 444 26.05 -2.58 -38.99
N GLN A 445 27.13 -3.14 -38.44
CA GLN A 445 27.62 -4.48 -38.82
C GLN A 445 26.68 -5.61 -38.39
N ARG A 446 26.05 -5.51 -37.20
CA ARG A 446 25.05 -6.51 -36.74
C ARG A 446 23.74 -6.36 -37.51
N THR A 447 23.31 -5.16 -37.79
CA THR A 447 22.13 -4.89 -38.62
C THR A 447 22.34 -5.46 -40.03
N GLN A 448 23.51 -5.24 -40.62
CA GLN A 448 23.85 -5.84 -41.89
C GLN A 448 23.96 -7.38 -41.84
N THR A 449 24.39 -7.95 -40.72
CA THR A 449 24.44 -9.39 -40.51
C THR A 449 23.05 -10.00 -40.40
N VAL A 450 22.13 -9.38 -39.66
CA VAL A 450 20.70 -9.80 -39.55
C VAL A 450 20.02 -9.70 -40.92
N VAL A 451 20.22 -8.60 -41.65
CA VAL A 451 19.70 -8.43 -42.99
C VAL A 451 20.26 -9.49 -43.95
N ARG A 452 21.56 -9.80 -43.87
CA ARG A 452 22.17 -10.86 -44.69
C ARG A 452 21.68 -12.26 -44.34
N LEU A 453 21.44 -12.55 -43.07
CA LEU A 453 20.87 -13.83 -42.62
C LEU A 453 19.43 -14.00 -43.12
N LEU A 454 18.60 -13.00 -42.99
CA LEU A 454 17.23 -13.00 -43.50
C LEU A 454 17.17 -13.11 -45.03
N GLN A 455 18.07 -12.44 -45.74
CA GLN A 455 18.20 -12.57 -47.18
C GLN A 455 18.66 -13.97 -47.60
N LYS A 456 19.54 -14.62 -46.83
CA LYS A 456 20.05 -15.95 -47.11
C LYS A 456 18.97 -17.03 -46.93
N ASP A 457 18.13 -16.89 -45.92
CA ASP A 457 17.00 -17.81 -45.68
C ASP A 457 15.89 -17.63 -46.72
N SER A 458 15.63 -16.42 -47.20
CA SER A 458 14.71 -16.19 -48.32
C SER A 458 15.19 -16.80 -49.64
N HIS A 459 16.50 -16.81 -49.93
CA HIS A 459 17.08 -17.45 -51.10
C HIS A 459 17.08 -18.99 -51.02
N THR A 460 17.13 -19.55 -49.80
CA THR A 460 17.02 -21.00 -49.59
C THR A 460 15.58 -21.48 -49.75
N SER A 461 14.62 -20.70 -49.32
CA SER A 461 13.17 -21.01 -49.51
C SER A 461 12.77 -20.96 -51.00
N CYS A 462 13.28 -20.01 -51.76
CA CYS A 462 13.05 -19.95 -53.23
C CYS A 462 13.67 -21.10 -53.99
N LYS A 463 14.81 -21.70 -53.51
CA LYS A 463 15.40 -22.87 -54.15
C LYS A 463 14.68 -24.16 -53.85
N ALA A 464 14.01 -24.28 -52.67
CA ALA A 464 13.23 -25.46 -52.34
C ALA A 464 11.91 -25.56 -53.12
N SER A 465 11.32 -24.45 -53.56
CA SER A 465 10.13 -24.41 -54.42
C SER A 465 10.40 -24.61 -55.92
N ALA A 466 11.65 -24.61 -56.31
CA ALA A 466 12.04 -24.86 -57.71
C ALA A 466 12.39 -26.36 -58.01
N PHE A 467 12.27 -27.24 -56.99
CA PHE A 467 12.52 -28.68 -57.10
C PHE A 467 11.32 -29.54 -56.63
N SER A 468 10.09 -29.00 -56.58
CA SER A 468 8.89 -29.79 -56.37
C SER A 468 7.96 -29.70 -57.57
#